data_253fed22a143732668d8808abc3e4f07
#
_entry.id   253fed22a143732668d8808abc3e4f07
#
_cell.length_a   1.000
_cell.length_b   1.000
_cell.length_c   1.000
_cell.angle_alpha   90.00
_cell.angle_beta   90.00
_cell.angle_gamma   90.00
#
_symmetry.space_group_name_H-M   'P 1'
#
loop_
_entity.id
_entity.type
_entity.pdbx_description
1 polymer ?
#
loop_
_entity_poly.entity_id
_entity_poly.type
_entity_poly.pdbx_seq_one_letter_code
_entity_poly.pdbx_strand_id
1 'polypeptide(L)'
;MKKTLLFLILLSIAGLSAQTKISPDYDAIRKNIADENSPYFYSDLFQKYFSKNNAMTLEEKRHLYYGFVFQSWYNPNQTTIEEKEIRNVMKKKMITKTEYRDIVQLADIVLKTNPFNTYALQWKIVALFKLGQSNSEEYDKTTSQYNVVMDAILSSGNGKSKESAYWVISVQHEYELLSYLDYKPSGQEEQQVGEQYYDYITLAENGDKIAGFYFEITPAHRHLKEMLEQQKNKKSSKNK
;
A
#
# COMPACT_ATOMS: atom_id res chain seq x y z
N MET A 1 28.23 36.41 50.67
CA MET A 1 26.84 36.32 50.14
C MET A 1 26.88 35.57 48.80
N LYS A 2 26.57 34.29 48.80
CA LYS A 2 26.57 33.44 47.59
C LYS A 2 25.15 33.47 46.98
N LYS A 3 25.01 34.05 45.78
CA LYS A 3 23.75 34.01 45.02
C LYS A 3 23.67 32.68 44.28
N THR A 4 22.78 31.80 44.72
CA THR A 4 22.42 30.54 44.05
C THR A 4 21.48 30.88 42.93
N LEU A 5 21.91 30.67 41.66
CA LEU A 5 21.10 30.81 40.46
C LEU A 5 20.35 29.50 40.23
N LEU A 6 19.04 29.52 40.46
CA LEU A 6 18.15 28.38 40.24
C LEU A 6 17.83 28.30 38.73
N PHE A 7 18.41 27.34 38.03
CA PHE A 7 18.13 27.07 36.62
C PHE A 7 16.86 26.19 36.50
N LEU A 8 15.74 26.84 36.19
CA LEU A 8 14.49 26.13 35.86
C LEU A 8 14.62 25.55 34.48
N ILE A 9 14.90 24.25 34.40
CA ILE A 9 14.80 23.47 33.14
C ILE A 9 13.32 23.20 32.90
N LEU A 10 12.72 23.98 31.98
CA LEU A 10 11.44 23.66 31.38
C LEU A 10 11.66 22.45 30.47
N LEU A 11 11.35 21.24 30.95
CA LEU A 11 11.14 20.08 30.11
C LEU A 11 9.88 20.32 29.28
N SER A 12 10.04 20.78 28.04
CA SER A 12 9.02 20.68 27.01
C SER A 12 8.86 19.21 26.68
N ILE A 13 7.89 18.54 27.30
CA ILE A 13 7.39 17.24 26.85
C ILE A 13 6.71 17.51 25.51
N ALA A 14 7.47 17.42 24.42
CA ALA A 14 6.90 17.25 23.11
C ALA A 14 6.16 15.91 23.16
N GLY A 15 4.84 15.99 23.34
CA GLY A 15 3.97 14.83 23.23
C GLY A 15 4.15 14.23 21.83
N LEU A 16 4.98 13.19 21.71
CA LEU A 16 4.84 12.26 20.60
C LEU A 16 3.43 11.70 20.74
N SER A 17 2.48 12.25 19.98
CA SER A 17 1.21 11.56 19.73
C SER A 17 1.58 10.26 19.06
N ALA A 18 1.70 9.19 19.85
CA ALA A 18 1.76 7.83 19.31
C ALA A 18 0.47 7.68 18.51
N GLN A 19 0.58 7.74 17.19
CA GLN A 19 -0.55 7.58 16.30
C GLN A 19 -1.17 6.22 16.59
N THR A 20 -2.39 6.22 17.14
CA THR A 20 -3.09 5.00 17.51
C THR A 20 -3.31 4.21 16.22
N LYS A 21 -2.68 3.07 16.11
CA LYS A 21 -2.83 2.18 14.95
C LYS A 21 -4.20 1.52 15.05
N ILE A 22 -5.03 1.73 14.05
CA ILE A 22 -6.45 1.35 14.08
C ILE A 22 -6.74 0.56 12.81
N SER A 23 -7.31 -0.64 12.95
CA SER A 23 -7.84 -1.42 11.84
C SER A 23 -8.89 -0.61 11.05
N PRO A 24 -9.02 -0.81 9.73
CA PRO A 24 -10.03 -0.10 8.94
C PRO A 24 -11.44 -0.56 9.33
N ASP A 25 -12.33 0.41 9.58
CA ASP A 25 -13.77 0.18 9.68
C ASP A 25 -14.37 0.22 8.27
N TYR A 26 -14.49 -0.95 7.65
CA TYR A 26 -14.98 -1.04 6.27
C TYR A 26 -16.44 -0.58 6.12
N ASP A 27 -17.30 -0.71 7.13
CA ASP A 27 -18.68 -0.25 7.06
C ASP A 27 -18.75 1.28 7.09
N ALA A 28 -18.00 1.91 7.99
CA ALA A 28 -17.89 3.36 8.03
C ALA A 28 -17.25 3.91 6.74
N ILE A 29 -16.17 3.28 6.26
CA ILE A 29 -15.49 3.68 5.01
C ILE A 29 -16.45 3.58 3.84
N ARG A 30 -17.17 2.45 3.68
CA ARG A 30 -18.13 2.24 2.59
C ARG A 30 -19.22 3.30 2.58
N LYS A 31 -19.76 3.65 3.74
CA LYS A 31 -20.78 4.70 3.89
C LYS A 31 -20.22 6.06 3.48
N ASN A 32 -19.04 6.42 4.01
CA ASN A 32 -18.46 7.73 3.80
C ASN A 32 -18.05 7.97 2.34
N ILE A 33 -17.48 6.96 1.66
CA ILE A 33 -17.04 7.09 0.27
C ILE A 33 -18.21 7.13 -0.74
N ALA A 34 -19.39 6.71 -0.35
CA ALA A 34 -20.59 6.73 -1.19
C ALA A 34 -21.42 8.02 -1.04
N ASP A 35 -21.21 8.80 0.01
CA ASP A 35 -21.95 10.04 0.28
C ASP A 35 -21.26 11.24 -0.38
N GLU A 36 -21.90 11.84 -1.37
CA GLU A 36 -21.39 13.02 -2.10
C GLU A 36 -21.16 14.25 -1.20
N ASN A 37 -21.79 14.30 -0.02
CA ASN A 37 -21.59 15.37 0.95
C ASN A 37 -20.48 15.06 1.97
N SER A 38 -19.93 13.87 1.93
CA SER A 38 -18.84 13.46 2.81
C SER A 38 -17.51 14.08 2.40
N PRO A 39 -16.67 14.55 3.35
CA PRO A 39 -15.30 14.95 3.04
C PRO A 39 -14.43 13.77 2.53
N TYR A 40 -14.98 12.55 2.57
CA TYR A 40 -14.34 11.33 2.11
C TYR A 40 -15.01 10.72 0.87
N PHE A 41 -15.82 11.51 0.13
CA PHE A 41 -16.43 11.04 -1.11
C PHE A 41 -15.37 10.50 -2.08
N TYR A 42 -15.56 9.26 -2.57
CA TYR A 42 -14.51 8.55 -3.30
C TYR A 42 -14.02 9.29 -4.53
N SER A 43 -14.94 9.88 -5.30
CA SER A 43 -14.59 10.63 -6.51
C SER A 43 -13.64 11.79 -6.23
N ASP A 44 -13.90 12.56 -5.16
CA ASP A 44 -13.09 13.72 -4.79
C ASP A 44 -11.71 13.30 -4.26
N LEU A 45 -11.68 12.25 -3.41
CA LEU A 45 -10.43 11.67 -2.94
C LEU A 45 -9.58 11.14 -4.10
N PHE A 46 -10.21 10.48 -5.07
CA PHE A 46 -9.54 9.94 -6.24
C PHE A 46 -9.00 11.06 -7.15
N GLN A 47 -9.77 12.11 -7.39
CA GLN A 47 -9.30 13.30 -8.11
C GLN A 47 -8.12 13.97 -7.39
N LYS A 48 -8.22 14.12 -6.06
CA LYS A 48 -7.15 14.68 -5.23
C LYS A 48 -5.85 13.85 -5.34
N TYR A 49 -5.93 12.52 -5.32
CA TYR A 49 -4.81 11.61 -5.47
C TYR A 49 -4.05 11.81 -6.79
N PHE A 50 -4.74 12.16 -7.87
CA PHE A 50 -4.12 12.44 -9.18
C PHE A 50 -3.77 13.91 -9.40
N SER A 51 -4.16 14.80 -8.51
CA SER A 51 -3.86 16.22 -8.65
C SER A 51 -2.38 16.53 -8.40
N LYS A 52 -1.95 17.70 -8.86
CA LYS A 52 -0.59 18.22 -8.59
C LYS A 52 -0.35 18.43 -7.09
N ASN A 53 -1.34 18.98 -6.39
CA ASN A 53 -1.31 19.15 -4.94
C ASN A 53 -2.17 18.05 -4.29
N ASN A 54 -1.58 16.86 -4.17
CA ASN A 54 -2.22 15.67 -3.63
C ASN A 54 -1.95 15.49 -2.12
N ALA A 55 -1.71 16.57 -1.38
CA ALA A 55 -1.58 16.51 0.07
C ALA A 55 -2.89 16.00 0.70
N MET A 56 -2.84 14.82 1.29
CA MET A 56 -3.98 14.13 1.92
C MET A 56 -3.72 13.94 3.41
N THR A 57 -4.77 14.14 4.22
CA THR A 57 -4.76 13.71 5.62
C THR A 57 -4.68 12.19 5.71
N LEU A 58 -4.30 11.66 6.86
CA LEU A 58 -4.25 10.21 7.04
C LEU A 58 -5.62 9.56 6.83
N GLU A 59 -6.70 10.18 7.32
CA GLU A 59 -8.06 9.65 7.15
C GLU A 59 -8.51 9.67 5.67
N GLU A 60 -8.14 10.69 4.90
CA GLU A 60 -8.36 10.69 3.45
C GLU A 60 -7.61 9.55 2.76
N LYS A 61 -6.33 9.31 3.13
CA LYS A 61 -5.54 8.19 2.60
C LYS A 61 -6.17 6.85 2.92
N ARG A 62 -6.64 6.66 4.15
CA ARG A 62 -7.33 5.45 4.60
C ARG A 62 -8.64 5.22 3.84
N HIS A 63 -9.50 6.24 3.71
CA HIS A 63 -10.74 6.15 2.97
C HIS A 63 -10.51 5.86 1.48
N LEU A 64 -9.52 6.49 0.87
CA LEU A 64 -9.15 6.25 -0.52
C LEU A 64 -8.65 4.82 -0.73
N TYR A 65 -7.66 4.39 0.06
CA TYR A 65 -7.00 3.10 -0.11
C TYR A 65 -7.93 1.94 0.23
N TYR A 66 -8.54 1.93 1.42
CA TYR A 66 -9.46 0.86 1.82
C TYR A 66 -10.80 0.94 1.09
N GLY A 67 -11.23 2.13 0.69
CA GLY A 67 -12.42 2.34 -0.12
C GLY A 67 -12.32 1.76 -1.53
N PHE A 68 -11.11 1.48 -2.02
CA PHE A 68 -10.89 0.87 -3.32
C PHE A 68 -11.53 -0.50 -3.46
N VAL A 69 -11.62 -1.29 -2.39
CA VAL A 69 -12.25 -2.62 -2.42
C VAL A 69 -13.72 -2.60 -2.82
N PHE A 70 -14.38 -1.44 -2.70
CA PHE A 70 -15.78 -1.25 -3.09
C PHE A 70 -15.95 -0.73 -4.52
N GLN A 71 -14.86 -0.47 -5.24
CA GLN A 71 -14.94 0.01 -6.61
C GLN A 71 -15.11 -1.15 -7.59
N SER A 72 -15.90 -0.94 -8.64
CA SER A 72 -16.21 -1.99 -9.63
C SER A 72 -14.99 -2.50 -10.41
N TRP A 73 -13.91 -1.73 -10.41
CA TRP A 73 -12.63 -2.11 -11.08
C TRP A 73 -11.57 -2.63 -10.09
N TYR A 74 -11.93 -2.85 -8.82
CA TYR A 74 -11.03 -3.47 -7.87
C TYR A 74 -10.67 -4.90 -8.32
N ASN A 75 -9.38 -5.13 -8.56
CA ASN A 75 -8.86 -6.45 -8.93
C ASN A 75 -7.46 -6.65 -8.32
N PRO A 76 -7.39 -7.15 -7.08
CA PRO A 76 -6.13 -7.26 -6.32
C PRO A 76 -5.16 -8.31 -6.88
N ASN A 77 -5.66 -9.22 -7.73
CA ASN A 77 -4.88 -10.34 -8.28
C ASN A 77 -4.45 -10.10 -9.74
N GLN A 78 -4.71 -8.90 -10.28
CA GLN A 78 -4.35 -8.59 -11.65
C GLN A 78 -2.84 -8.34 -11.76
N THR A 79 -2.19 -9.11 -12.63
CA THR A 79 -0.82 -8.81 -13.09
C THR A 79 -0.86 -8.55 -14.58
N THR A 80 -0.45 -7.37 -15.00
CA THR A 80 -0.44 -6.99 -16.42
C THR A 80 0.83 -7.46 -17.14
N ILE A 81 0.81 -7.41 -18.48
CA ILE A 81 2.01 -7.70 -19.28
C ILE A 81 3.10 -6.66 -18.99
N GLU A 82 2.73 -5.41 -18.87
CA GLU A 82 3.62 -4.29 -18.59
C GLU A 82 4.32 -4.45 -17.23
N GLU A 83 3.61 -4.91 -16.20
CA GLU A 83 4.23 -5.21 -14.91
C GLU A 83 5.27 -6.34 -15.02
N LYS A 84 4.98 -7.38 -15.82
CA LYS A 84 5.94 -8.46 -16.08
C LYS A 84 7.17 -7.94 -16.84
N GLU A 85 6.99 -7.01 -17.76
CA GLU A 85 8.10 -6.37 -18.49
C GLU A 85 8.97 -5.55 -17.54
N ILE A 86 8.38 -4.74 -16.65
CA ILE A 86 9.14 -4.04 -15.60
C ILE A 86 9.95 -5.05 -14.78
N ARG A 87 9.33 -6.15 -14.31
CA ARG A 87 10.01 -7.20 -13.54
C ARG A 87 11.18 -7.82 -14.31
N ASN A 88 11.04 -8.01 -15.62
CA ASN A 88 12.09 -8.56 -16.46
C ASN A 88 13.28 -7.59 -16.63
N VAL A 89 12.99 -6.29 -16.82
CA VAL A 89 14.05 -5.26 -16.89
C VAL A 89 14.80 -5.19 -15.56
N MET A 90 14.09 -5.23 -14.44
CA MET A 90 14.69 -5.12 -13.11
C MET A 90 15.56 -6.31 -12.70
N LYS A 91 15.47 -7.45 -13.39
CA LYS A 91 16.40 -8.60 -13.18
C LYS A 91 17.76 -8.41 -13.87
N LYS A 92 17.92 -7.41 -14.72
CA LYS A 92 19.18 -7.17 -15.44
C LYS A 92 20.24 -6.63 -14.50
N LYS A 93 21.49 -7.04 -14.70
CA LYS A 93 22.65 -6.53 -13.94
C LYS A 93 22.93 -5.05 -14.19
N MET A 94 22.62 -4.59 -15.41
CA MET A 94 22.76 -3.20 -15.82
C MET A 94 21.50 -2.77 -16.57
N ILE A 95 20.98 -1.62 -16.22
CA ILE A 95 19.79 -1.02 -16.83
C ILE A 95 20.22 0.28 -17.51
N THR A 96 19.92 0.41 -18.78
CA THR A 96 20.24 1.59 -19.60
C THR A 96 19.25 2.74 -19.34
N LYS A 97 19.65 3.97 -19.74
CA LYS A 97 18.73 5.12 -19.67
C LYS A 97 17.46 4.93 -20.51
N THR A 98 17.54 4.21 -21.63
CA THR A 98 16.36 3.88 -22.46
C THR A 98 15.42 2.98 -21.68
N GLU A 99 15.92 1.91 -21.08
CA GLU A 99 15.10 1.00 -20.28
C GLU A 99 14.47 1.70 -19.05
N TYR A 100 15.15 2.68 -18.43
CA TYR A 100 14.48 3.48 -17.39
C TYR A 100 13.34 4.34 -17.95
N ARG A 101 13.42 4.87 -19.18
CA ARG A 101 12.27 5.54 -19.83
C ARG A 101 11.14 4.56 -20.11
N ASP A 102 11.48 3.36 -20.57
CA ASP A 102 10.49 2.31 -20.81
C ASP A 102 9.76 1.92 -19.50
N ILE A 103 10.49 1.80 -18.37
CA ILE A 103 9.89 1.56 -17.06
C ILE A 103 8.88 2.65 -16.69
N VAL A 104 9.17 3.93 -16.92
CA VAL A 104 8.22 5.02 -16.63
C VAL A 104 6.95 4.84 -17.46
N GLN A 105 7.05 4.57 -18.76
CA GLN A 105 5.91 4.38 -19.64
C GLN A 105 5.08 3.13 -19.26
N LEU A 106 5.75 2.02 -19.01
CA LEU A 106 5.09 0.77 -18.58
C LEU A 106 4.37 0.95 -17.23
N ALA A 107 5.01 1.64 -16.27
CA ALA A 107 4.39 1.95 -14.99
C ALA A 107 3.13 2.82 -15.16
N ASP A 108 3.14 3.80 -16.07
CA ASP A 108 1.97 4.61 -16.37
C ASP A 108 0.79 3.79 -16.90
N ILE A 109 1.07 2.76 -17.72
CA ILE A 109 0.03 1.85 -18.20
C ILE A 109 -0.54 1.01 -17.06
N VAL A 110 0.32 0.44 -16.22
CA VAL A 110 -0.11 -0.33 -15.03
C VAL A 110 -0.98 0.54 -14.11
N LEU A 111 -0.53 1.76 -13.82
CA LEU A 111 -1.22 2.67 -12.89
C LEU A 111 -2.55 3.20 -13.39
N LYS A 112 -2.83 3.16 -14.71
CA LYS A 112 -4.16 3.45 -15.27
C LYS A 112 -5.20 2.39 -14.89
N THR A 113 -4.79 1.13 -14.73
CA THR A 113 -5.69 0.02 -14.39
C THR A 113 -5.69 -0.30 -12.90
N ASN A 114 -4.55 -0.13 -12.24
CA ASN A 114 -4.40 -0.29 -10.79
C ASN A 114 -3.60 0.88 -10.21
N PRO A 115 -4.26 1.97 -9.79
CA PRO A 115 -3.60 3.18 -9.29
C PRO A 115 -2.81 2.97 -8.00
N PHE A 116 -3.10 1.90 -7.26
CA PHE A 116 -2.42 1.52 -6.02
C PHE A 116 -1.40 0.39 -6.21
N ASN A 117 -0.97 0.11 -7.44
CA ASN A 117 0.11 -0.83 -7.69
C ASN A 117 1.44 -0.24 -7.18
N THR A 118 1.80 -0.62 -5.96
CA THR A 118 3.00 -0.10 -5.27
C THR A 118 4.28 -0.50 -5.98
N TYR A 119 4.31 -1.66 -6.65
CA TYR A 119 5.46 -2.07 -7.46
C TYR A 119 5.71 -1.11 -8.62
N ALA A 120 4.66 -0.77 -9.38
CA ALA A 120 4.76 0.17 -10.49
C ALA A 120 5.14 1.58 -10.01
N LEU A 121 4.54 2.06 -8.90
CA LEU A 121 4.88 3.34 -8.29
C LEU A 121 6.36 3.38 -7.87
N GLN A 122 6.85 2.38 -7.16
CA GLN A 122 8.23 2.29 -6.68
C GLN A 122 9.23 2.33 -7.85
N TRP A 123 9.02 1.50 -8.87
CA TRP A 123 9.95 1.44 -9.98
C TRP A 123 9.88 2.66 -10.89
N LYS A 124 8.73 3.34 -10.98
CA LYS A 124 8.63 4.63 -11.62
C LYS A 124 9.45 5.68 -10.87
N ILE A 125 9.37 5.75 -9.55
CA ILE A 125 10.20 6.65 -8.71
C ILE A 125 11.69 6.39 -8.95
N VAL A 126 12.10 5.11 -8.90
CA VAL A 126 13.50 4.73 -9.14
C VAL A 126 13.95 5.12 -10.55
N ALA A 127 13.12 4.87 -11.56
CA ALA A 127 13.45 5.21 -12.95
C ALA A 127 13.60 6.73 -13.15
N LEU A 128 12.67 7.53 -12.64
CA LEU A 128 12.75 8.99 -12.70
C LEU A 128 14.01 9.50 -12.00
N PHE A 129 14.35 8.97 -10.83
CA PHE A 129 15.60 9.29 -10.14
C PHE A 129 16.84 8.97 -10.98
N LYS A 130 16.91 7.76 -11.58
CA LYS A 130 18.03 7.33 -12.44
C LYS A 130 18.14 8.13 -13.74
N LEU A 131 17.04 8.74 -14.20
CA LEU A 131 17.02 9.66 -15.34
C LEU A 131 17.44 11.09 -14.96
N GLY A 132 17.69 11.39 -13.69
CA GLY A 132 18.04 12.72 -13.19
C GLY A 132 16.82 13.64 -13.04
N GLN A 133 15.61 13.09 -12.90
CA GLN A 133 14.36 13.79 -12.80
C GLN A 133 13.80 13.87 -11.38
N SER A 134 14.66 13.73 -10.36
CA SER A 134 14.27 13.75 -8.93
C SER A 134 13.65 15.07 -8.46
N ASN A 135 13.76 16.15 -9.24
CA ASN A 135 13.14 17.45 -8.95
C ASN A 135 11.97 17.74 -9.90
N SER A 136 11.44 16.73 -10.59
CA SER A 136 10.29 16.89 -11.48
C SER A 136 8.97 16.78 -10.72
N GLU A 137 7.95 17.46 -11.21
CA GLU A 137 6.58 17.33 -10.70
C GLU A 137 6.08 15.87 -10.74
N GLU A 138 6.50 15.12 -11.76
CA GLU A 138 6.14 13.72 -11.91
C GLU A 138 6.76 12.83 -10.81
N TYR A 139 8.01 13.09 -10.44
CA TYR A 139 8.67 12.41 -9.33
C TYR A 139 7.96 12.70 -8.00
N ASP A 140 7.69 13.96 -7.71
CA ASP A 140 7.03 14.37 -6.47
C ASP A 140 5.62 13.78 -6.36
N LYS A 141 4.85 13.85 -7.46
CA LYS A 141 3.51 13.27 -7.55
C LYS A 141 3.54 11.75 -7.32
N THR A 142 4.43 11.04 -8.02
CA THR A 142 4.52 9.57 -7.91
C THR A 142 4.95 9.15 -6.51
N THR A 143 5.89 9.88 -5.90
CA THR A 143 6.33 9.66 -4.52
C THR A 143 5.18 9.88 -3.53
N SER A 144 4.41 10.95 -3.71
CA SER A 144 3.24 11.22 -2.88
C SER A 144 2.18 10.12 -3.03
N GLN A 145 1.93 9.64 -4.24
CA GLN A 145 1.01 8.53 -4.51
C GLN A 145 1.46 7.23 -3.80
N TYR A 146 2.74 6.92 -3.84
CA TYR A 146 3.30 5.78 -3.12
C TYR A 146 3.11 5.93 -1.61
N ASN A 147 3.39 7.12 -1.06
CA ASN A 147 3.23 7.40 0.36
C ASN A 147 1.76 7.32 0.81
N VAL A 148 0.78 7.67 -0.04
CA VAL A 148 -0.65 7.49 0.28
C VAL A 148 -0.94 6.04 0.64
N VAL A 149 -0.43 5.09 -0.14
CA VAL A 149 -0.66 3.66 0.08
C VAL A 149 0.09 3.19 1.33
N MET A 150 1.38 3.52 1.45
CA MET A 150 2.20 3.09 2.59
C MET A 150 1.68 3.65 3.92
N ASP A 151 1.30 4.91 3.98
CA ASP A 151 0.75 5.53 5.19
C ASP A 151 -0.57 4.89 5.61
N ALA A 152 -1.46 4.58 4.65
CA ALA A 152 -2.71 3.88 4.94
C ALA A 152 -2.43 2.51 5.57
N ILE A 153 -1.53 1.70 4.99
CA ILE A 153 -1.17 0.38 5.52
C ILE A 153 -0.49 0.49 6.89
N LEU A 154 0.52 1.34 7.02
CA LEU A 154 1.27 1.52 8.27
C LEU A 154 0.40 2.02 9.42
N SER A 155 -0.67 2.77 9.12
CA SER A 155 -1.61 3.26 10.12
C SER A 155 -2.53 2.18 10.68
N SER A 156 -2.66 1.04 10.02
CA SER A 156 -3.61 -0.01 10.38
C SER A 156 -3.14 -0.93 11.50
N GLY A 157 -1.81 -1.07 11.67
CA GLY A 157 -1.28 -2.02 12.64
C GLY A 157 0.24 -1.90 12.80
N ASN A 158 0.82 -2.90 13.45
CA ASN A 158 2.26 -3.07 13.57
C ASN A 158 2.72 -4.49 13.16
N GLY A 159 1.80 -5.33 12.72
CA GLY A 159 2.03 -6.69 12.25
C GLY A 159 2.45 -7.71 13.30
N LYS A 160 2.54 -7.35 14.60
CA LYS A 160 3.08 -8.24 15.64
C LYS A 160 2.12 -9.33 16.08
N SER A 161 0.83 -9.14 15.87
CA SER A 161 -0.22 -10.12 16.15
C SER A 161 -1.35 -9.96 15.14
N LYS A 162 -2.33 -10.87 15.14
CA LYS A 162 -3.53 -10.77 14.27
C LYS A 162 -4.37 -9.55 14.62
N GLU A 163 -4.48 -9.18 15.90
CA GLU A 163 -5.24 -8.02 16.37
C GLU A 163 -4.57 -6.69 15.94
N SER A 164 -3.28 -6.73 15.69
CA SER A 164 -2.49 -5.58 15.24
C SER A 164 -1.88 -5.80 13.85
N ALA A 165 -2.46 -6.69 13.05
CA ALA A 165 -2.01 -6.97 11.69
C ALA A 165 -1.96 -5.72 10.82
N TYR A 166 -1.08 -5.72 9.84
CA TYR A 166 -1.17 -4.77 8.74
C TYR A 166 -2.31 -5.17 7.82
N TRP A 167 -3.23 -4.24 7.55
CA TRP A 167 -4.35 -4.48 6.65
C TRP A 167 -3.96 -4.10 5.24
N VAL A 168 -4.13 -5.03 4.30
CA VAL A 168 -3.81 -4.82 2.89
C VAL A 168 -4.97 -5.22 1.99
N ILE A 169 -5.11 -4.51 0.86
CA ILE A 169 -6.13 -4.80 -0.15
C ILE A 169 -5.59 -5.63 -1.32
N SER A 170 -4.31 -5.99 -1.29
CA SER A 170 -3.65 -6.86 -2.26
C SER A 170 -2.48 -7.57 -1.60
N VAL A 171 -2.30 -8.85 -1.86
CA VAL A 171 -1.17 -9.66 -1.38
C VAL A 171 0.18 -9.08 -1.83
N GLN A 172 0.22 -8.41 -2.98
CA GLN A 172 1.44 -7.73 -3.44
C GLN A 172 1.92 -6.67 -2.43
N HIS A 173 0.99 -5.98 -1.75
CA HIS A 173 1.33 -4.90 -0.80
C HIS A 173 2.05 -5.41 0.45
N GLU A 174 1.93 -6.69 0.80
CA GLU A 174 2.67 -7.32 1.90
C GLU A 174 4.17 -7.28 1.63
N TYR A 175 4.57 -7.76 0.46
CA TYR A 175 5.97 -7.83 0.05
C TYR A 175 6.57 -6.43 -0.18
N GLU A 176 5.77 -5.51 -0.70
CA GLU A 176 6.19 -4.12 -0.89
C GLU A 176 6.36 -3.41 0.46
N LEU A 177 5.47 -3.66 1.44
CA LEU A 177 5.65 -3.13 2.79
C LEU A 177 6.90 -3.70 3.47
N LEU A 178 7.16 -5.01 3.32
CA LEU A 178 8.39 -5.60 3.85
C LEU A 178 9.64 -4.96 3.22
N SER A 179 9.62 -4.75 1.92
CA SER A 179 10.70 -4.05 1.22
C SER A 179 10.86 -2.61 1.69
N TYR A 180 9.75 -1.89 1.92
CA TYR A 180 9.75 -0.53 2.45
C TYR A 180 10.35 -0.45 3.86
N LEU A 181 10.10 -1.47 4.69
CA LEU A 181 10.64 -1.58 6.05
C LEU A 181 12.03 -2.23 6.12
N ASP A 182 12.64 -2.55 4.95
CA ASP A 182 13.95 -3.21 4.81
C ASP A 182 14.01 -4.62 5.41
N TYR A 183 12.89 -5.35 5.36
CA TYR A 183 12.84 -6.76 5.74
C TYR A 183 12.79 -7.70 4.53
N LYS A 184 13.40 -8.88 4.68
CA LYS A 184 13.39 -9.93 3.66
C LYS A 184 12.48 -11.08 4.09
N PRO A 185 11.47 -11.45 3.28
CA PRO A 185 10.63 -12.59 3.58
C PRO A 185 11.43 -13.89 3.45
N SER A 186 11.12 -14.88 4.29
CA SER A 186 11.71 -16.23 4.26
C SER A 186 10.68 -17.34 4.13
N GLY A 187 9.40 -17.07 4.43
CA GLY A 187 8.29 -18.00 4.27
C GLY A 187 6.96 -17.30 4.48
N GLN A 188 5.87 -18.00 4.16
CA GLN A 188 4.51 -17.50 4.28
C GLN A 188 3.58 -18.62 4.74
N GLU A 189 2.64 -18.32 5.62
CA GLU A 189 1.60 -19.20 6.09
C GLU A 189 0.26 -18.45 6.12
N GLU A 190 -0.74 -18.96 5.39
CA GLU A 190 -2.10 -18.44 5.45
C GLU A 190 -2.85 -19.02 6.63
N GLN A 191 -3.57 -18.21 7.37
CA GLN A 191 -4.33 -18.58 8.55
C GLN A 191 -5.73 -17.96 8.50
N GLN A 192 -6.76 -18.76 8.82
CA GLN A 192 -8.13 -18.28 8.93
C GLN A 192 -8.56 -18.20 10.40
N VAL A 193 -9.21 -17.07 10.77
CA VAL A 193 -9.84 -16.89 12.07
C VAL A 193 -11.25 -16.34 11.89
N GLY A 194 -12.27 -17.16 12.10
CA GLY A 194 -13.64 -16.80 11.76
C GLY A 194 -13.80 -16.53 10.26
N GLU A 195 -14.23 -15.32 9.93
CA GLU A 195 -14.37 -14.87 8.55
C GLU A 195 -13.17 -14.07 8.01
N GLN A 196 -12.14 -13.90 8.83
CA GLN A 196 -10.94 -13.15 8.47
C GLN A 196 -9.81 -14.09 8.03
N TYR A 197 -9.04 -13.63 7.04
CA TYR A 197 -7.88 -14.33 6.49
C TYR A 197 -6.63 -13.52 6.74
N TYR A 198 -5.60 -14.19 7.19
CA TYR A 198 -4.32 -13.59 7.54
C TYR A 198 -3.19 -14.35 6.86
N ASP A 199 -2.21 -13.59 6.37
CA ASP A 199 -0.91 -14.13 6.05
C ASP A 199 0.07 -13.82 7.17
N TYR A 200 0.80 -14.83 7.63
CA TYR A 200 1.98 -14.65 8.46
C TYR A 200 3.22 -14.83 7.60
N ILE A 201 3.94 -13.73 7.36
CA ILE A 201 5.18 -13.77 6.60
C ILE A 201 6.34 -13.79 7.57
N THR A 202 7.07 -14.93 7.59
CA THR A 202 8.31 -15.08 8.35
C THR A 202 9.42 -14.28 7.68
N LEU A 203 10.34 -13.74 8.47
CA LEU A 203 11.44 -12.93 8.00
C LEU A 203 12.77 -13.69 8.09
N ALA A 204 13.67 -13.41 7.16
CA ALA A 204 15.06 -13.78 7.30
C ALA A 204 15.68 -13.13 8.54
N GLU A 205 16.80 -13.67 9.02
CA GLU A 205 17.53 -13.09 10.15
C GLU A 205 17.74 -11.58 9.95
N ASN A 206 17.39 -10.80 10.98
CA ASN A 206 17.41 -9.34 10.93
C ASN A 206 17.87 -8.75 12.27
N GLY A 207 18.37 -7.51 12.22
CA GLY A 207 18.91 -6.82 13.39
C GLY A 207 17.92 -6.59 14.52
N ASP A 208 16.62 -6.47 14.20
CA ASP A 208 15.55 -6.20 15.16
C ASP A 208 15.00 -7.47 15.81
N LYS A 209 15.49 -8.66 15.40
CA LYS A 209 15.05 -9.99 15.88
C LYS A 209 13.55 -10.23 15.74
N ILE A 210 12.93 -9.64 14.69
CA ILE A 210 11.52 -9.84 14.38
C ILE A 210 11.39 -11.13 13.57
N ALA A 211 10.57 -12.08 14.07
CA ALA A 211 10.37 -13.38 13.44
C ALA A 211 9.47 -13.28 12.19
N GLY A 212 8.49 -12.37 12.19
CA GLY A 212 7.56 -12.19 11.09
C GLY A 212 6.50 -11.14 11.38
N PHE A 213 5.66 -10.88 10.38
CA PHE A 213 4.53 -9.98 10.48
C PHE A 213 3.24 -10.64 10.00
N TYR A 214 2.13 -10.27 10.67
CA TYR A 214 0.78 -10.62 10.26
C TYR A 214 0.21 -9.56 9.34
N PHE A 215 -0.41 -10.02 8.25
CA PHE A 215 -1.18 -9.21 7.31
C PHE A 215 -2.63 -9.68 7.28
N GLU A 216 -3.57 -8.78 7.34
CA GLU A 216 -4.99 -9.05 7.13
C GLU A 216 -5.28 -8.90 5.64
N ILE A 217 -5.72 -9.99 4.99
CA ILE A 217 -5.87 -10.12 3.53
C ILE A 217 -7.30 -10.43 3.09
N THR A 218 -8.27 -10.38 3.98
CA THR A 218 -9.66 -10.80 3.72
C THR A 218 -10.25 -10.22 2.42
N PRO A 219 -10.08 -8.92 2.10
CA PRO A 219 -10.62 -8.37 0.86
C PRO A 219 -10.05 -9.04 -0.39
N ALA A 220 -8.74 -9.24 -0.44
CA ALA A 220 -8.05 -9.88 -1.56
C ALA A 220 -8.42 -11.37 -1.68
N HIS A 221 -8.49 -12.08 -0.54
CA HIS A 221 -8.88 -13.48 -0.48
C HIS A 221 -10.32 -13.71 -0.93
N ARG A 222 -11.27 -12.90 -0.45
CA ARG A 222 -12.69 -12.98 -0.87
C ARG A 222 -12.84 -12.74 -2.37
N HIS A 223 -12.19 -11.72 -2.90
CA HIS A 223 -12.22 -11.44 -4.35
C HIS A 223 -11.68 -12.62 -5.17
N LEU A 224 -10.57 -13.24 -4.76
CA LEU A 224 -10.01 -14.41 -5.43
C LEU A 224 -11.01 -15.58 -5.42
N LYS A 225 -11.64 -15.85 -4.29
CA LYS A 225 -12.64 -16.91 -4.14
C LYS A 225 -13.83 -16.70 -5.07
N GLU A 226 -14.39 -15.52 -5.10
CA GLU A 226 -15.51 -15.14 -5.99
C GLU A 226 -15.12 -15.31 -7.47
N MET A 227 -13.93 -14.88 -7.86
CA MET A 227 -13.44 -15.04 -9.22
C MET A 227 -13.30 -16.52 -9.62
N LEU A 228 -12.78 -17.37 -8.74
CA LEU A 228 -12.66 -18.82 -8.99
C LEU A 228 -14.03 -19.51 -9.10
N GLU A 229 -15.00 -19.12 -8.29
CA GLU A 229 -16.37 -19.62 -8.36
C GLU A 229 -17.05 -19.23 -9.69
N GLN A 230 -16.90 -17.98 -10.12
CA GLN A 230 -17.41 -17.52 -11.42
C GLN A 230 -16.80 -18.29 -12.59
N GLN A 231 -15.49 -18.58 -12.54
CA GLN A 231 -14.81 -19.37 -13.58
C GLN A 231 -15.33 -20.82 -13.63
N LYS A 232 -15.56 -21.46 -12.47
CA LYS A 232 -16.17 -22.82 -12.40
C LYS A 232 -17.56 -22.85 -13.02
N ASN A 233 -18.40 -21.86 -12.68
CA ASN A 233 -19.77 -21.76 -13.20
C ASN A 233 -19.80 -21.55 -14.73
N LYS A 234 -18.90 -20.71 -15.27
CA LYS A 234 -18.77 -20.49 -16.72
C LYS A 234 -18.31 -21.75 -17.46
N LYS A 235 -17.44 -22.58 -16.89
CA LYS A 235 -17.01 -23.86 -17.47
C LYS A 235 -18.14 -24.88 -17.47
N SER A 236 -18.92 -24.95 -16.38
CA SER A 236 -20.07 -25.88 -16.29
C SER A 236 -21.21 -25.56 -17.27
N SER A 237 -21.41 -24.27 -17.59
CA SER A 237 -22.43 -23.84 -18.55
C SER A 237 -22.05 -24.04 -20.01
N LYS A 238 -20.75 -24.15 -20.32
CA LYS A 238 -20.26 -24.44 -21.70
C LYS A 238 -20.25 -25.93 -22.05
N ASN A 239 -20.37 -26.79 -21.05
CA ASN A 239 -20.37 -28.27 -21.23
C ASN A 239 -21.79 -28.86 -21.18
N LYS A 240 -22.82 -28.05 -21.18
CA LYS A 240 -24.23 -28.35 -21.37
C LYS A 240 -24.71 -27.83 -22.73
#